data_36c770e7c55b4228444bc4fad2363b7b
#
_entry.id   36c770e7c55b4228444bc4fad2363b7b
#
_cell.length_a   1.000
_cell.length_b   1.000
_cell.length_c   1.000
_cell.angle_alpha   90.00
_cell.angle_beta   90.00
_cell.angle_gamma   90.00
#
_symmetry.space_group_name_H-M   'P 1'
#
loop_
_entity.id
_entity.type
_entity.pdbx_description
1 polymer ?
#
loop_
_entity_poly.entity_id
_entity_poly.type
_entity_poly.pdbx_seq_one_letter_code
_entity_poly.pdbx_strand_id
1 'polypeptide(L)'
;MGMHYRQLGNTGLMASEIGMGCEGFGEDNYAMAKTLIDMAKEHGVNYIDLYASDPKLRAAVGEALCGCREKFIIQSHICSVWKDGQYKRSRDLLEVKAGFEDMLRLLQTDYIDVGMIHYCDAVSDWEEILNGGILQYALELKEQGRIRHIGLSSHNPEVALAAVRSGQIEVLMFSVNPCYDLQPADEDVEQLWNAEKYKNPLVNMDPLRQELYETCQRMGVGITVMKAFGGGDLLKEELSPAGKALTVYQCLHYALTRPAVASVMAGVHSAEQLSQCISYEDASEEEKDYAPAFAEFPKISWEGHCMYCSHCAPCPKKIDVASVTKFLNLAVSQDCVLETVREHYEVLEHHAGECIQCGTCESRCPFGVSIMENMRRAAEIFGK
;
A
#
# COMPACT_ATOMS: atom_id res chain seq x y z
N MET A 1 12.13 -15.19 12.27
CA MET A 1 11.20 -15.83 11.30
C MET A 1 11.64 -15.45 9.89
N GLY A 2 11.11 -16.11 8.82
CA GLY A 2 11.44 -15.70 7.45
C GLY A 2 10.49 -14.59 6.97
N MET A 3 10.81 -13.97 5.82
CA MET A 3 9.96 -13.00 5.16
C MET A 3 8.56 -13.56 4.87
N HIS A 4 7.53 -12.81 5.19
CA HIS A 4 6.15 -13.14 4.82
C HIS A 4 5.81 -12.59 3.44
N TYR A 5 4.96 -13.34 2.73
CA TYR A 5 4.54 -13.00 1.38
C TYR A 5 3.02 -12.94 1.29
N ARG A 6 2.52 -11.96 0.55
CA ARG A 6 1.09 -11.82 0.25
C ARG A 6 0.85 -11.88 -1.25
N GLN A 7 -0.27 -12.44 -1.63
CA GLN A 7 -0.70 -12.38 -3.02
C GLN A 7 -1.06 -10.93 -3.38
N LEU A 8 -0.49 -10.43 -4.49
CA LEU A 8 -0.78 -9.09 -5.00
C LEU A 8 -2.08 -9.11 -5.82
N GLY A 9 -3.20 -8.93 -5.16
CA GLY A 9 -4.51 -9.02 -5.81
C GLY A 9 -4.68 -10.33 -6.59
N ASN A 10 -5.24 -10.25 -7.77
CA ASN A 10 -5.46 -11.40 -8.67
C ASN A 10 -4.30 -11.62 -9.67
N THR A 11 -3.15 -10.98 -9.49
CA THR A 11 -2.01 -11.09 -10.42
C THR A 11 -1.30 -12.43 -10.39
N GLY A 12 -1.46 -13.20 -9.33
CA GLY A 12 -0.69 -14.42 -9.08
C GLY A 12 0.72 -14.18 -8.53
N LEU A 13 1.14 -12.92 -8.40
CA LEU A 13 2.44 -12.57 -7.82
C LEU A 13 2.39 -12.66 -6.30
N MET A 14 3.40 -13.31 -5.71
CA MET A 14 3.60 -13.36 -4.26
C MET A 14 4.64 -12.31 -3.86
N ALA A 15 4.18 -11.18 -3.34
CA ALA A 15 5.00 -10.05 -2.93
C ALA A 15 5.42 -10.19 -1.47
N SER A 16 6.68 -9.91 -1.15
CA SER A 16 7.13 -9.76 0.25
C SER A 16 6.39 -8.60 0.91
N GLU A 17 5.99 -8.75 2.17
CA GLU A 17 5.31 -7.68 2.92
C GLU A 17 6.13 -6.39 2.95
N ILE A 18 7.45 -6.53 3.04
CA ILE A 18 8.41 -5.45 2.90
C ILE A 18 8.93 -5.45 1.47
N GLY A 19 8.63 -4.39 0.74
CA GLY A 19 9.22 -4.05 -0.55
C GLY A 19 10.19 -2.88 -0.40
N MET A 20 10.91 -2.57 -1.46
CA MET A 20 11.95 -1.56 -1.44
C MET A 20 11.77 -0.53 -2.55
N GLY A 21 11.64 0.75 -2.17
CA GLY A 21 11.73 1.88 -3.10
C GLY A 21 13.20 2.21 -3.37
N CYS A 22 13.56 2.32 -4.65
CA CYS A 22 14.96 2.46 -5.07
C CYS A 22 15.46 3.91 -5.16
N GLU A 23 14.60 4.91 -4.98
CA GLU A 23 14.97 6.34 -5.15
C GLU A 23 16.08 6.80 -4.20
N GLY A 24 16.14 6.19 -3.03
CA GLY A 24 17.12 6.51 -1.99
C GLY A 24 18.54 6.00 -2.25
N PHE A 25 18.77 5.24 -3.32
CA PHE A 25 20.11 4.65 -3.60
C PHE A 25 21.15 5.68 -4.03
N GLY A 26 20.71 6.89 -4.38
CA GLY A 26 21.58 7.97 -4.84
C GLY A 26 22.00 7.83 -6.30
N GLU A 27 22.23 8.96 -6.93
CA GLU A 27 22.79 9.03 -8.27
C GLU A 27 24.23 8.48 -8.27
N ASP A 28 24.62 7.73 -9.27
CA ASP A 28 25.98 7.17 -9.45
C ASP A 28 26.43 6.17 -8.34
N ASN A 29 25.54 5.63 -7.51
CA ASN A 29 25.94 4.78 -6.39
C ASN A 29 25.64 3.30 -6.61
N TYR A 30 26.34 2.69 -7.60
CA TYR A 30 26.27 1.24 -7.82
C TYR A 30 26.55 0.42 -6.56
N ALA A 31 27.53 0.84 -5.75
CA ALA A 31 27.90 0.12 -4.54
C ALA A 31 26.76 0.05 -3.53
N MET A 32 26.01 1.15 -3.37
CA MET A 32 24.81 1.19 -2.52
C MET A 32 23.69 0.34 -3.12
N ALA A 33 23.38 0.51 -4.41
CA ALA A 33 22.39 -0.31 -5.10
C ALA A 33 22.69 -1.80 -4.95
N LYS A 34 23.94 -2.20 -5.18
CA LYS A 34 24.40 -3.59 -5.05
C LYS A 34 24.23 -4.11 -3.62
N THR A 35 24.65 -3.32 -2.62
CA THR A 35 24.51 -3.69 -1.20
C THR A 35 23.04 -3.91 -0.82
N LEU A 36 22.16 -3.01 -1.20
CA LEU A 36 20.74 -3.10 -0.85
C LEU A 36 20.03 -4.24 -1.60
N ILE A 37 20.34 -4.45 -2.89
CA ILE A 37 19.80 -5.57 -3.67
C ILE A 37 20.29 -6.92 -3.13
N ASP A 38 21.56 -7.05 -2.78
CA ASP A 38 22.09 -8.28 -2.21
C ASP A 38 21.47 -8.58 -0.85
N MET A 39 21.33 -7.57 0.01
CA MET A 39 20.66 -7.69 1.29
C MET A 39 19.18 -8.05 1.14
N ALA A 40 18.45 -7.39 0.22
CA ALA A 40 17.08 -7.71 -0.09
C ALA A 40 16.93 -9.19 -0.49
N LYS A 41 17.77 -9.65 -1.41
CA LYS A 41 17.81 -11.04 -1.87
C LYS A 41 18.11 -12.03 -0.75
N GLU A 42 19.06 -11.72 0.13
CA GLU A 42 19.46 -12.58 1.26
C GLU A 42 18.32 -12.75 2.27
N HIS A 43 17.56 -11.68 2.53
CA HIS A 43 16.47 -11.67 3.49
C HIS A 43 15.08 -11.96 2.89
N GLY A 44 15.01 -12.29 1.59
CA GLY A 44 13.74 -12.66 0.95
C GLY A 44 12.85 -11.50 0.53
N VAL A 45 13.33 -10.25 0.60
CA VAL A 45 12.64 -9.11 -0.03
C VAL A 45 12.67 -9.31 -1.54
N ASN A 46 11.50 -9.46 -2.16
CA ASN A 46 11.40 -9.78 -3.58
C ASN A 46 10.65 -8.72 -4.39
N TYR A 47 10.28 -7.59 -3.80
CA TYR A 47 9.54 -6.54 -4.49
C TYR A 47 10.32 -5.23 -4.46
N ILE A 48 10.55 -4.65 -5.64
CA ILE A 48 11.23 -3.36 -5.78
C ILE A 48 10.40 -2.39 -6.63
N ASP A 49 10.40 -1.12 -6.25
CA ASP A 49 9.78 -0.03 -6.97
C ASP A 49 10.81 0.97 -7.45
N LEU A 50 10.67 1.40 -8.69
CA LEU A 50 11.55 2.38 -9.33
C LEU A 50 10.73 3.37 -10.15
N TYR A 51 10.24 4.44 -9.52
CA TYR A 51 9.51 5.48 -10.24
C TYR A 51 10.44 6.50 -10.90
N ALA A 52 11.60 6.75 -10.30
CA ALA A 52 12.55 7.72 -10.81
C ALA A 52 13.07 7.34 -12.21
N SER A 53 13.18 8.34 -13.08
CA SER A 53 13.64 8.17 -14.45
C SER A 53 15.12 8.49 -14.64
N ASP A 54 15.86 8.82 -13.57
CA ASP A 54 17.28 9.11 -13.61
C ASP A 54 18.06 7.95 -14.27
N PRO A 55 18.79 8.19 -15.39
CA PRO A 55 19.47 7.12 -16.12
C PRO A 55 20.58 6.43 -15.32
N LYS A 56 21.25 7.18 -14.42
CA LYS A 56 22.35 6.62 -13.62
C LYS A 56 21.81 5.70 -12.54
N LEU A 57 20.72 6.12 -11.87
CA LEU A 57 20.03 5.28 -10.90
C LEU A 57 19.51 3.99 -11.56
N ARG A 58 18.82 4.10 -12.70
CA ARG A 58 18.32 2.92 -13.43
C ARG A 58 19.44 1.98 -13.86
N ALA A 59 20.57 2.52 -14.35
CA ALA A 59 21.72 1.71 -14.72
C ALA A 59 22.34 1.01 -13.51
N ALA A 60 22.49 1.71 -12.38
CA ALA A 60 23.02 1.14 -11.15
C ALA A 60 22.14 -0.01 -10.60
N VAL A 61 20.82 0.17 -10.64
CA VAL A 61 19.87 -0.89 -10.25
C VAL A 61 19.93 -2.06 -11.23
N GLY A 62 19.96 -1.81 -12.55
CA GLY A 62 20.07 -2.85 -13.56
C GLY A 62 21.35 -3.69 -13.42
N GLU A 63 22.48 -3.04 -13.18
CA GLU A 63 23.76 -3.73 -12.92
C GLU A 63 23.72 -4.54 -11.62
N ALA A 64 23.12 -4.00 -10.56
CA ALA A 64 22.96 -4.68 -9.28
C ALA A 64 22.07 -5.94 -9.39
N LEU A 65 21.07 -5.91 -10.27
CA LEU A 65 20.17 -7.04 -10.55
C LEU A 65 20.78 -8.11 -11.46
N CYS A 66 21.93 -7.86 -12.04
CA CYS A 66 22.56 -8.81 -12.97
C CYS A 66 22.76 -10.19 -12.29
N GLY A 67 22.23 -11.24 -12.94
CA GLY A 67 22.25 -12.62 -12.43
C GLY A 67 21.26 -12.93 -11.31
N CYS A 68 20.37 -12.00 -10.96
CA CYS A 68 19.31 -12.26 -9.99
C CYS A 68 17.97 -11.54 -10.29
N ARG A 69 17.80 -11.00 -11.51
CA ARG A 69 16.60 -10.29 -11.96
C ARG A 69 15.30 -11.07 -11.70
N GLU A 70 15.34 -12.35 -11.97
CA GLU A 70 14.18 -13.26 -11.85
C GLU A 70 13.72 -13.50 -10.41
N LYS A 71 14.52 -13.09 -9.42
CA LYS A 71 14.16 -13.18 -7.99
C LYS A 71 13.34 -11.99 -7.51
N PHE A 72 13.23 -10.96 -8.35
CA PHE A 72 12.53 -9.73 -8.00
C PHE A 72 11.32 -9.48 -8.87
N ILE A 73 10.23 -9.06 -8.25
CA ILE A 73 9.10 -8.40 -8.89
C ILE A 73 9.51 -6.93 -9.07
N ILE A 74 9.68 -6.50 -10.31
CA ILE A 74 10.01 -5.10 -10.61
C ILE A 74 8.73 -4.35 -10.96
N GLN A 75 8.40 -3.37 -10.13
CA GLN A 75 7.43 -2.33 -10.39
C GLN A 75 8.19 -1.11 -10.90
N SER A 76 7.86 -0.63 -12.08
CA SER A 76 8.43 0.61 -12.60
C SER A 76 7.40 1.40 -13.38
N HIS A 77 7.70 2.69 -13.64
CA HIS A 77 6.67 3.65 -13.98
C HIS A 77 6.75 4.08 -15.46
N ILE A 78 5.72 3.72 -16.22
CA ILE A 78 5.40 4.30 -17.53
C ILE A 78 5.04 5.77 -17.32
N CYS A 79 5.34 6.67 -18.21
CA CYS A 79 5.10 8.10 -18.07
C CYS A 79 6.05 8.84 -17.10
N SER A 80 7.02 8.15 -16.52
CA SER A 80 8.15 8.75 -15.83
C SER A 80 9.32 8.83 -16.80
N VAL A 81 9.62 10.01 -17.31
CA VAL A 81 10.62 10.23 -18.36
C VAL A 81 11.76 11.10 -17.87
N TRP A 82 12.95 10.94 -18.47
CA TRP A 82 14.10 11.81 -18.25
C TRP A 82 14.24 12.77 -19.41
N LYS A 83 14.08 14.07 -19.14
CA LYS A 83 14.13 15.08 -20.18
C LYS A 83 14.80 16.33 -19.65
N ASP A 84 15.68 16.93 -20.46
CA ASP A 84 16.44 18.13 -20.09
C ASP A 84 17.25 17.99 -18.80
N GLY A 85 17.79 16.78 -18.53
CA GLY A 85 18.60 16.49 -17.36
C GLY A 85 17.81 16.36 -16.06
N GLN A 86 16.52 16.11 -16.12
CA GLN A 86 15.66 15.97 -14.94
C GLN A 86 14.49 15.00 -15.16
N TYR A 87 13.95 14.51 -14.06
CA TYR A 87 12.70 13.76 -14.06
C TYR A 87 11.54 14.66 -14.52
N LYS A 88 10.68 14.09 -15.36
CA LYS A 88 9.39 14.70 -15.77
C LYS A 88 8.30 13.63 -15.85
N ARG A 89 7.09 14.02 -15.50
CA ARG A 89 5.87 13.30 -15.85
C ARG A 89 5.48 13.69 -17.27
N SER A 90 5.21 12.71 -18.15
CA SER A 90 4.77 12.96 -19.52
C SER A 90 3.55 12.13 -19.87
N ARG A 91 2.64 12.71 -20.66
CA ARG A 91 1.53 12.04 -21.36
C ARG A 91 1.74 12.01 -22.87
N ASP A 92 2.81 12.64 -23.36
CA ASP A 92 3.20 12.54 -24.78
C ASP A 92 3.64 11.11 -25.08
N LEU A 93 2.91 10.45 -25.98
CA LEU A 93 3.10 9.03 -26.29
C LEU A 93 4.49 8.72 -26.88
N LEU A 94 5.10 9.65 -27.62
CA LEU A 94 6.44 9.46 -28.17
C LEU A 94 7.50 9.52 -27.07
N GLU A 95 7.38 10.49 -26.16
CA GLU A 95 8.27 10.60 -25.00
C GLU A 95 8.12 9.37 -24.07
N VAL A 96 6.89 8.92 -23.82
CA VAL A 96 6.59 7.77 -22.98
C VAL A 96 7.17 6.49 -23.57
N LYS A 97 7.00 6.26 -24.88
CA LYS A 97 7.59 5.12 -25.59
C LYS A 97 9.11 5.13 -25.52
N ALA A 98 9.75 6.26 -25.81
CA ALA A 98 11.20 6.39 -25.71
C ALA A 98 11.71 6.16 -24.29
N GLY A 99 11.03 6.73 -23.28
CA GLY A 99 11.37 6.55 -21.86
C GLY A 99 11.23 5.12 -21.38
N PHE A 100 10.24 4.36 -21.88
CA PHE A 100 10.05 2.94 -21.57
C PHE A 100 11.16 2.08 -22.18
N GLU A 101 11.55 2.30 -23.44
CA GLU A 101 12.67 1.60 -24.07
C GLU A 101 13.99 1.87 -23.32
N ASP A 102 14.24 3.13 -22.95
CA ASP A 102 15.40 3.49 -22.14
C ASP A 102 15.39 2.81 -20.77
N MET A 103 14.25 2.74 -20.14
CA MET A 103 14.10 2.04 -18.84
C MET A 103 14.52 0.59 -18.93
N LEU A 104 13.99 -0.18 -19.88
CA LEU A 104 14.35 -1.59 -20.04
C LEU A 104 15.82 -1.77 -20.38
N ARG A 105 16.36 -0.93 -21.27
CA ARG A 105 17.77 -0.94 -21.64
C ARG A 105 18.68 -0.71 -20.42
N LEU A 106 18.37 0.29 -19.60
CA LEU A 106 19.15 0.65 -18.41
C LEU A 106 19.02 -0.40 -17.30
N LEU A 107 17.83 -0.95 -17.10
CA LEU A 107 17.60 -2.04 -16.17
C LEU A 107 18.14 -3.40 -16.66
N GLN A 108 18.65 -3.46 -17.90
CA GLN A 108 19.20 -4.68 -18.52
C GLN A 108 18.21 -5.84 -18.49
N THR A 109 16.94 -5.56 -18.82
CA THR A 109 15.85 -6.55 -18.82
C THR A 109 14.93 -6.32 -20.02
N ASP A 110 14.28 -7.40 -20.47
CA ASP A 110 13.32 -7.34 -21.58
C ASP A 110 11.89 -7.03 -21.11
N TYR A 111 11.63 -7.09 -19.80
CA TYR A 111 10.31 -6.89 -19.21
C TYR A 111 10.39 -6.35 -17.79
N ILE A 112 9.28 -5.74 -17.35
CA ILE A 112 9.00 -5.49 -15.93
C ILE A 112 7.72 -6.23 -15.51
N ASP A 113 7.57 -6.51 -14.21
CA ASP A 113 6.43 -7.27 -13.73
C ASP A 113 5.18 -6.40 -13.61
N VAL A 114 5.32 -5.19 -13.11
CA VAL A 114 4.22 -4.23 -13.00
C VAL A 114 4.59 -2.91 -13.67
N GLY A 115 3.90 -2.60 -14.78
CA GLY A 115 4.03 -1.30 -15.45
C GLY A 115 3.02 -0.30 -14.87
N MET A 116 3.50 0.60 -14.02
CA MET A 116 2.67 1.63 -13.40
C MET A 116 2.44 2.81 -14.35
N ILE A 117 1.20 3.17 -14.61
CA ILE A 117 0.88 4.47 -15.18
C ILE A 117 1.13 5.50 -14.07
N HIS A 118 2.15 6.35 -14.29
CA HIS A 118 2.73 7.17 -13.24
C HIS A 118 1.91 8.41 -12.92
N TYR A 119 1.67 8.62 -11.63
CA TYR A 119 1.18 9.84 -11.00
C TYR A 119 -0.11 10.36 -11.64
N CYS A 120 -1.23 9.81 -11.27
CA CYS A 120 -2.55 10.22 -11.72
C CYS A 120 -3.39 10.66 -10.51
N ASP A 121 -3.45 11.98 -10.26
CA ASP A 121 -4.14 12.55 -9.10
C ASP A 121 -5.31 13.47 -9.49
N ALA A 122 -5.44 13.85 -10.76
CA ALA A 122 -6.58 14.60 -11.28
C ALA A 122 -7.52 13.71 -12.09
N VAL A 123 -8.84 13.94 -11.98
CA VAL A 123 -9.85 13.23 -12.77
C VAL A 123 -9.62 13.44 -14.27
N SER A 124 -9.28 14.68 -14.67
CA SER A 124 -8.95 15.02 -16.05
C SER A 124 -7.72 14.28 -16.59
N ASP A 125 -6.72 14.01 -15.74
CA ASP A 125 -5.53 13.23 -16.11
C ASP A 125 -5.90 11.75 -16.35
N TRP A 126 -6.81 11.19 -15.53
CA TRP A 126 -7.34 9.85 -15.77
C TRP A 126 -8.13 9.75 -17.09
N GLU A 127 -8.94 10.75 -17.40
CA GLU A 127 -9.64 10.83 -18.68
C GLU A 127 -8.67 10.91 -19.88
N GLU A 128 -7.58 11.66 -19.75
CA GLU A 128 -6.52 11.74 -20.76
C GLU A 128 -5.80 10.38 -20.91
N ILE A 129 -5.51 9.67 -19.83
CA ILE A 129 -4.91 8.32 -19.88
C ILE A 129 -5.82 7.34 -20.64
N LEU A 130 -7.12 7.40 -20.39
CA LEU A 130 -8.11 6.52 -21.06
C LEU A 130 -8.21 6.81 -22.56
N ASN A 131 -8.17 8.09 -22.95
CA ASN A 131 -8.50 8.54 -24.31
C ASN A 131 -7.27 8.94 -25.14
N GLY A 132 -6.16 9.30 -24.49
CA GLY A 132 -4.94 9.85 -25.13
C GLY A 132 -3.93 8.79 -25.59
N GLY A 133 -4.25 7.49 -25.50
CA GLY A 133 -3.39 6.43 -26.00
C GLY A 133 -2.42 5.82 -24.98
N ILE A 134 -2.30 6.37 -23.77
CA ILE A 134 -1.41 5.84 -22.73
C ILE A 134 -1.89 4.46 -22.25
N LEU A 135 -3.19 4.33 -21.95
CA LEU A 135 -3.76 3.02 -21.56
C LEU A 135 -3.64 2.00 -22.70
N GLN A 136 -3.92 2.42 -23.94
CA GLN A 136 -3.77 1.54 -25.10
C GLN A 136 -2.33 1.07 -25.25
N TYR A 137 -1.36 1.94 -25.05
CA TYR A 137 0.06 1.56 -25.07
C TYR A 137 0.42 0.59 -23.95
N ALA A 138 -0.07 0.79 -22.74
CA ALA A 138 0.13 -0.16 -21.64
C ALA A 138 -0.46 -1.55 -21.95
N LEU A 139 -1.64 -1.61 -22.58
CA LEU A 139 -2.24 -2.86 -23.05
C LEU A 139 -1.39 -3.55 -24.14
N GLU A 140 -0.86 -2.78 -25.11
CA GLU A 140 0.06 -3.29 -26.13
C GLU A 140 1.34 -3.86 -25.51
N LEU A 141 1.93 -3.17 -24.51
CA LEU A 141 3.10 -3.66 -23.78
C LEU A 141 2.80 -4.97 -23.04
N LYS A 142 1.61 -5.09 -22.45
CA LYS A 142 1.16 -6.32 -21.78
C LYS A 142 0.97 -7.46 -22.77
N GLU A 143 0.34 -7.23 -23.90
CA GLU A 143 0.18 -8.23 -24.97
C GLU A 143 1.53 -8.72 -25.50
N GLN A 144 2.51 -7.83 -25.62
CA GLN A 144 3.88 -8.15 -26.02
C GLN A 144 4.71 -8.84 -24.93
N GLY A 145 4.18 -8.96 -23.71
CA GLY A 145 4.90 -9.51 -22.54
C GLY A 145 6.01 -8.62 -22.00
N ARG A 146 6.03 -7.34 -22.39
CA ARG A 146 7.01 -6.34 -21.91
C ARG A 146 6.66 -5.77 -20.53
N ILE A 147 5.39 -5.79 -20.19
CA ILE A 147 4.89 -5.71 -18.82
C ILE A 147 3.97 -6.91 -18.57
N ARG A 148 3.94 -7.42 -17.36
CA ARG A 148 3.05 -8.54 -17.00
C ARG A 148 1.70 -8.05 -16.52
N HIS A 149 1.69 -6.98 -15.72
CA HIS A 149 0.52 -6.37 -15.11
C HIS A 149 0.51 -4.87 -15.30
N ILE A 150 -0.70 -4.31 -15.44
CA ILE A 150 -0.89 -2.86 -15.52
C ILE A 150 -1.24 -2.34 -14.12
N GLY A 151 -0.52 -1.33 -13.67
CA GLY A 151 -0.81 -0.61 -12.45
C GLY A 151 -1.03 0.87 -12.66
N LEU A 152 -1.48 1.54 -11.60
CA LEU A 152 -1.60 2.99 -11.51
C LEU A 152 -0.99 3.48 -10.21
N SER A 153 -0.27 4.59 -10.21
CA SER A 153 0.11 5.28 -8.97
C SER A 153 -0.70 6.55 -8.77
N SER A 154 -1.28 6.69 -7.59
CA SER A 154 -2.11 7.85 -7.21
C SER A 154 -2.01 8.14 -5.72
N HIS A 155 -2.23 9.42 -5.36
CA HIS A 155 -2.42 9.88 -3.98
C HIS A 155 -3.89 10.27 -3.71
N ASN A 156 -4.68 10.46 -4.78
CA ASN A 156 -6.07 10.90 -4.71
C ASN A 156 -7.01 9.68 -4.69
N PRO A 157 -7.78 9.45 -3.61
CA PRO A 157 -8.68 8.30 -3.50
C PRO A 157 -9.81 8.32 -4.53
N GLU A 158 -10.27 9.48 -4.98
CA GLU A 158 -11.33 9.60 -6.00
C GLU A 158 -10.86 9.07 -7.35
N VAL A 159 -9.69 9.50 -7.79
CA VAL A 159 -9.08 9.06 -9.06
C VAL A 159 -8.70 7.59 -8.99
N ALA A 160 -8.07 7.17 -7.89
CA ALA A 160 -7.72 5.76 -7.68
C ALA A 160 -8.95 4.85 -7.72
N LEU A 161 -10.06 5.26 -7.09
CA LEU A 161 -11.31 4.50 -7.08
C LEU A 161 -11.92 4.42 -8.49
N ALA A 162 -11.90 5.51 -9.25
CA ALA A 162 -12.36 5.51 -10.65
C ALA A 162 -11.51 4.54 -11.51
N ALA A 163 -10.19 4.56 -11.34
CA ALA A 163 -9.29 3.66 -12.05
C ALA A 163 -9.52 2.18 -11.69
N VAL A 164 -9.67 1.87 -10.40
CA VAL A 164 -10.00 0.51 -9.93
C VAL A 164 -11.33 0.03 -10.53
N ARG A 165 -12.38 0.85 -10.45
CA ARG A 165 -13.72 0.54 -10.97
C ARG A 165 -13.76 0.37 -12.50
N SER A 166 -12.82 0.96 -13.22
CA SER A 166 -12.74 0.78 -14.68
C SER A 166 -12.37 -0.65 -15.07
N GLY A 167 -11.78 -1.45 -14.16
CA GLY A 167 -11.28 -2.79 -14.44
C GLY A 167 -10.03 -2.83 -15.34
N GLN A 168 -9.39 -1.68 -15.59
CA GLN A 168 -8.24 -1.56 -16.48
C GLN A 168 -6.90 -1.77 -15.76
N ILE A 169 -6.87 -1.70 -14.42
CA ILE A 169 -5.66 -1.87 -13.62
C ILE A 169 -5.76 -3.10 -12.71
N GLU A 170 -4.64 -3.73 -12.47
CA GLU A 170 -4.50 -4.94 -11.62
C GLU A 170 -3.78 -4.61 -10.31
N VAL A 171 -2.99 -3.53 -10.31
CA VAL A 171 -2.20 -3.09 -9.16
C VAL A 171 -2.40 -1.58 -8.97
N LEU A 172 -2.57 -1.18 -7.72
CA LEU A 172 -2.62 0.23 -7.33
C LEU A 172 -1.45 0.54 -6.39
N MET A 173 -0.60 1.49 -6.75
CA MET A 173 0.33 2.09 -5.80
C MET A 173 -0.33 3.31 -5.16
N PHE A 174 -0.52 3.25 -3.84
CA PHE A 174 -1.27 4.27 -3.13
C PHE A 174 -0.55 4.77 -1.88
N SER A 175 -0.77 6.04 -1.55
CA SER A 175 -0.20 6.64 -0.34
C SER A 175 -1.03 6.27 0.88
N VAL A 176 -0.46 5.46 1.77
CA VAL A 176 -1.14 4.94 2.98
C VAL A 176 -0.34 5.22 4.22
N ASN A 177 -0.89 6.00 5.11
CA ASN A 177 -0.43 6.18 6.48
C ASN A 177 -1.57 6.78 7.34
N PRO A 178 -1.48 6.76 8.68
CA PRO A 178 -2.58 7.18 9.53
C PRO A 178 -2.98 8.65 9.37
N CYS A 179 -2.08 9.51 8.91
CA CYS A 179 -2.40 10.92 8.69
C CYS A 179 -3.11 11.15 7.35
N TYR A 180 -2.68 10.46 6.30
CA TYR A 180 -3.29 10.56 4.97
C TYR A 180 -4.69 9.94 4.96
N ASP A 181 -4.88 8.85 5.68
CA ASP A 181 -6.17 8.14 5.69
C ASP A 181 -7.33 8.94 6.29
N LEU A 182 -7.03 10.03 7.01
CA LEU A 182 -8.04 10.98 7.50
C LEU A 182 -8.32 12.13 6.51
N GLN A 183 -7.59 12.21 5.39
CA GLN A 183 -7.70 13.32 4.45
C GLN A 183 -8.69 13.00 3.32
N PRO A 184 -9.55 13.96 2.96
CA PRO A 184 -10.39 13.85 1.77
C PRO A 184 -9.55 13.82 0.48
N ALA A 185 -10.23 13.55 -0.64
CA ALA A 185 -9.64 13.64 -1.96
C ALA A 185 -9.06 15.04 -2.23
N ASP A 186 -7.88 15.10 -2.83
CA ASP A 186 -7.23 16.31 -3.28
C ASP A 186 -6.36 16.00 -4.51
N GLU A 187 -6.39 16.86 -5.51
CA GLU A 187 -5.58 16.72 -6.72
C GLU A 187 -4.12 17.16 -6.50
N ASP A 188 -3.88 17.94 -5.45
CA ASP A 188 -2.54 18.40 -5.07
C ASP A 188 -2.02 17.59 -3.86
N VAL A 189 -1.05 16.72 -4.12
CA VAL A 189 -0.44 15.87 -3.09
C VAL A 189 0.18 16.66 -1.93
N GLU A 190 0.64 17.90 -2.16
CA GLU A 190 1.21 18.76 -1.12
C GLU A 190 0.17 19.12 -0.04
N GLN A 191 -1.13 19.08 -0.38
CA GLN A 191 -2.20 19.32 0.56
C GLN A 191 -2.31 18.22 1.64
N LEU A 192 -1.84 17.02 1.36
CA LEU A 192 -1.82 15.94 2.36
C LEU A 192 -0.88 16.25 3.54
N TRP A 193 0.07 17.16 3.35
CA TRP A 193 1.05 17.58 4.37
C TRP A 193 0.80 18.99 4.90
N ASN A 194 -0.25 19.67 4.42
CA ASN A 194 -0.56 21.03 4.81
C ASN A 194 -0.99 21.10 6.30
N ALA A 195 -0.18 21.77 7.12
CA ALA A 195 -0.40 21.92 8.55
C ALA A 195 -1.76 22.58 8.90
N GLU A 196 -2.34 23.39 8.00
CA GLU A 196 -3.64 24.03 8.20
C GLU A 196 -4.78 22.99 8.34
N LYS A 197 -4.70 21.86 7.61
CA LYS A 197 -5.67 20.77 7.69
C LYS A 197 -5.69 20.10 9.07
N TYR A 198 -4.58 20.17 9.81
CA TYR A 198 -4.44 19.61 11.17
C TYR A 198 -4.69 20.62 12.28
N LYS A 199 -5.13 21.85 11.97
CA LYS A 199 -5.54 22.82 13.00
C LYS A 199 -6.84 22.43 13.69
N ASN A 200 -7.74 21.79 12.97
CA ASN A 200 -8.94 21.19 13.54
C ASN A 200 -8.72 19.68 13.70
N PRO A 201 -9.23 19.06 14.76
CA PRO A 201 -9.12 17.60 14.92
C PRO A 201 -9.73 16.88 13.72
N LEU A 202 -8.99 15.94 13.15
CA LEU A 202 -9.48 15.01 12.15
C LEU A 202 -9.90 13.72 12.85
N VAL A 203 -11.06 13.21 12.50
CA VAL A 203 -11.66 12.05 13.16
C VAL A 203 -12.00 11.00 12.11
N ASN A 204 -11.51 9.78 12.32
CA ASN A 204 -11.75 8.61 11.49
C ASN A 204 -11.18 8.68 10.06
N MET A 205 -11.17 7.54 9.40
CA MET A 205 -10.77 7.42 8.00
C MET A 205 -11.74 8.17 7.09
N ASP A 206 -11.20 8.83 6.08
CA ASP A 206 -12.02 9.41 5.03
C ASP A 206 -12.83 8.31 4.32
N PRO A 207 -14.15 8.51 4.11
CA PRO A 207 -15.00 7.49 3.51
C PRO A 207 -14.56 7.02 2.12
N LEU A 208 -14.00 7.90 1.28
CA LEU A 208 -13.49 7.50 -0.04
C LEU A 208 -12.26 6.60 0.05
N ARG A 209 -11.38 6.83 1.04
CA ARG A 209 -10.22 5.96 1.26
C ARG A 209 -10.64 4.58 1.75
N GLN A 210 -11.60 4.54 2.67
CA GLN A 210 -12.18 3.27 3.11
C GLN A 210 -12.80 2.52 1.94
N GLU A 211 -13.64 3.18 1.15
CA GLU A 211 -14.29 2.61 -0.03
C GLU A 211 -13.26 2.12 -1.07
N LEU A 212 -12.15 2.86 -1.26
CA LEU A 212 -11.08 2.46 -2.16
C LEU A 212 -10.44 1.13 -1.73
N TYR A 213 -10.05 0.99 -0.46
CA TYR A 213 -9.45 -0.25 0.05
C TYR A 213 -10.39 -1.45 -0.09
N GLU A 214 -11.64 -1.27 0.28
CA GLU A 214 -12.67 -2.31 0.18
C GLU A 214 -12.95 -2.69 -1.29
N THR A 215 -12.98 -1.71 -2.19
CA THR A 215 -13.16 -1.94 -3.62
C THR A 215 -11.97 -2.66 -4.24
N CYS A 216 -10.73 -2.29 -3.87
CA CYS A 216 -9.53 -3.03 -4.30
C CYS A 216 -9.60 -4.49 -3.86
N GLN A 217 -9.93 -4.74 -2.58
CA GLN A 217 -10.07 -6.11 -2.06
C GLN A 217 -11.14 -6.90 -2.81
N ARG A 218 -12.30 -6.30 -3.05
CA ARG A 218 -13.41 -6.93 -3.76
C ARG A 218 -13.10 -7.25 -5.22
N MET A 219 -12.44 -6.32 -5.92
CA MET A 219 -12.11 -6.46 -7.33
C MET A 219 -10.81 -7.24 -7.58
N GLY A 220 -10.09 -7.62 -6.52
CA GLY A 220 -8.83 -8.31 -6.64
C GLY A 220 -7.69 -7.44 -7.20
N VAL A 221 -7.77 -6.12 -7.00
CA VAL A 221 -6.68 -5.19 -7.30
C VAL A 221 -5.74 -5.14 -6.10
N GLY A 222 -4.48 -5.53 -6.29
CA GLY A 222 -3.49 -5.51 -5.22
C GLY A 222 -2.97 -4.09 -4.96
N ILE A 223 -2.76 -3.76 -3.68
CA ILE A 223 -2.19 -2.45 -3.30
C ILE A 223 -0.73 -2.62 -2.90
N THR A 224 0.15 -1.81 -3.51
CA THR A 224 1.49 -1.52 -3.02
C THR A 224 1.50 -0.13 -2.39
N VAL A 225 2.11 -0.01 -1.22
CA VAL A 225 2.02 1.21 -0.42
C VAL A 225 3.23 2.10 -0.62
N MET A 226 3.01 3.36 -0.96
CA MET A 226 3.98 4.44 -0.85
C MET A 226 3.66 5.34 0.35
N LYS A 227 4.65 6.10 0.83
CA LYS A 227 4.50 7.10 1.90
C LYS A 227 4.09 6.53 3.28
N ALA A 228 4.35 5.25 3.55
CA ALA A 228 4.04 4.66 4.87
C ALA A 228 4.67 5.42 6.04
N PHE A 229 5.85 5.98 5.84
CA PHE A 229 6.57 6.80 6.84
C PHE A 229 6.31 8.31 6.70
N GLY A 230 5.42 8.73 5.77
CA GLY A 230 5.19 10.14 5.49
C GLY A 230 6.43 10.91 5.02
N GLY A 231 7.29 10.27 4.22
CA GLY A 231 8.60 10.85 3.86
C GLY A 231 9.63 10.84 4.99
N GLY A 232 9.34 10.16 6.10
CA GLY A 232 10.15 10.11 7.31
C GLY A 232 9.62 11.01 8.44
N ASP A 233 8.66 11.87 8.16
CA ASP A 233 8.12 12.82 9.13
C ASP A 233 7.36 12.13 10.26
N LEU A 234 6.65 11.02 9.97
CA LEU A 234 5.95 10.24 11.00
C LEU A 234 6.90 9.60 12.02
N LEU A 235 8.18 9.47 11.69
CA LEU A 235 9.18 8.88 12.59
C LEU A 235 9.78 9.92 13.56
N LYS A 236 9.39 11.19 13.45
CA LYS A 236 9.92 12.31 14.26
C LYS A 236 8.78 13.12 14.85
N GLU A 237 8.78 13.31 16.16
CA GLU A 237 7.68 13.97 16.87
C GLU A 237 7.46 15.42 16.40
N GLU A 238 8.55 16.15 16.19
CA GLU A 238 8.52 17.55 15.75
C GLU A 238 8.03 17.76 14.33
N LEU A 239 8.10 16.73 13.48
CA LEU A 239 7.66 16.78 12.07
C LEU A 239 6.31 16.09 11.84
N SER A 240 5.92 15.19 12.75
CA SER A 240 4.69 14.41 12.60
C SER A 240 3.45 15.31 12.63
N PRO A 241 2.61 15.27 11.59
CA PRO A 241 1.32 16.00 11.60
C PRO A 241 0.42 15.59 12.75
N ALA A 242 0.56 14.37 13.24
CA ALA A 242 -0.17 13.84 14.40
C ALA A 242 0.31 14.42 15.74
N GLY A 243 1.51 15.06 15.78
CA GLY A 243 2.12 15.59 16.98
C GLY A 243 2.78 14.56 17.88
N LYS A 244 2.96 13.32 17.39
CA LYS A 244 3.73 12.23 18.01
C LYS A 244 4.43 11.42 16.93
N ALA A 245 5.60 10.85 17.26
CA ALA A 245 6.29 9.92 16.39
C ALA A 245 5.66 8.52 16.48
N LEU A 246 5.72 7.82 15.35
CA LEU A 246 5.50 6.38 15.27
C LEU A 246 6.82 5.66 15.05
N THR A 247 6.90 4.40 15.45
CA THR A 247 8.04 3.54 15.08
C THR A 247 7.91 3.06 13.64
N VAL A 248 9.02 2.57 13.06
CA VAL A 248 9.01 1.93 11.74
C VAL A 248 8.04 0.77 11.71
N TYR A 249 8.01 -0.06 12.76
CA TYR A 249 7.12 -1.21 12.85
C TYR A 249 5.64 -0.82 12.90
N GLN A 250 5.30 0.22 13.65
CA GLN A 250 3.95 0.76 13.71
C GLN A 250 3.47 1.31 12.37
N CYS A 251 4.33 2.02 11.64
CA CYS A 251 4.00 2.54 10.31
C CYS A 251 3.79 1.40 9.30
N LEU A 252 4.67 0.40 9.28
CA LEU A 252 4.56 -0.78 8.42
C LEU A 252 3.28 -1.58 8.75
N HIS A 253 3.06 -1.84 10.02
CA HIS A 253 1.90 -2.62 10.48
C HIS A 253 0.59 -1.92 10.16
N TYR A 254 0.51 -0.59 10.37
CA TYR A 254 -0.65 0.19 9.96
C TYR A 254 -1.01 -0.03 8.50
N ALA A 255 -0.03 0.13 7.61
CA ALA A 255 -0.24 -0.03 6.18
C ALA A 255 -0.64 -1.46 5.81
N LEU A 256 0.07 -2.46 6.34
CA LEU A 256 -0.17 -3.88 6.06
C LEU A 256 -1.51 -4.40 6.60
N THR A 257 -2.14 -3.71 7.55
CA THR A 257 -3.49 -4.06 8.04
C THR A 257 -4.62 -3.53 7.17
N ARG A 258 -4.34 -2.64 6.19
CA ARG A 258 -5.39 -2.16 5.26
C ARG A 258 -5.79 -3.25 4.27
N PRO A 259 -7.10 -3.29 3.88
CA PRO A 259 -7.56 -4.24 2.87
C PRO A 259 -6.77 -4.14 1.56
N ALA A 260 -6.57 -5.25 0.88
CA ALA A 260 -5.86 -5.38 -0.40
C ALA A 260 -4.37 -5.04 -0.40
N VAL A 261 -3.79 -4.55 0.72
CA VAL A 261 -2.37 -4.23 0.78
C VAL A 261 -1.54 -5.51 0.82
N ALA A 262 -0.65 -5.66 -0.16
CA ALA A 262 0.26 -6.79 -0.30
C ALA A 262 1.70 -6.45 0.13
N SER A 263 2.18 -5.25 -0.14
CA SER A 263 3.57 -4.86 0.10
C SER A 263 3.70 -3.37 0.40
N VAL A 264 4.64 -3.02 1.28
CA VAL A 264 4.99 -1.63 1.58
C VAL A 264 6.33 -1.29 0.95
N MET A 265 6.34 -0.34 0.01
CA MET A 265 7.55 0.15 -0.64
C MET A 265 8.30 1.09 0.30
N ALA A 266 9.19 0.53 1.10
CA ALA A 266 10.01 1.30 2.02
C ALA A 266 11.06 2.09 1.23
N GLY A 267 11.01 3.42 1.31
CA GLY A 267 12.08 4.29 0.82
C GLY A 267 13.27 4.19 1.77
N VAL A 268 14.36 3.60 1.32
CA VAL A 268 15.57 3.37 2.13
C VAL A 268 16.78 4.03 1.50
N HIS A 269 17.64 4.61 2.32
CA HIS A 269 18.86 5.30 1.92
C HIS A 269 20.14 4.61 2.47
N SER A 270 19.98 3.53 3.22
CA SER A 270 21.10 2.77 3.79
C SER A 270 20.72 1.33 4.12
N ALA A 271 21.73 0.49 4.31
CA ALA A 271 21.57 -0.90 4.75
C ALA A 271 20.90 -0.99 6.14
N GLU A 272 21.20 -0.05 7.03
CA GLU A 272 20.61 0.01 8.37
C GLU A 272 19.10 0.27 8.31
N GLN A 273 18.65 1.17 7.43
CA GLN A 273 17.22 1.43 7.25
C GLN A 273 16.50 0.23 6.66
N LEU A 274 17.10 -0.44 5.67
CA LEU A 274 16.54 -1.68 5.11
C LEU A 274 16.48 -2.77 6.17
N SER A 275 17.55 -2.96 6.97
CA SER A 275 17.60 -3.91 8.07
C SER A 275 16.48 -3.66 9.08
N GLN A 276 16.25 -2.41 9.43
CA GLN A 276 15.16 -2.03 10.34
C GLN A 276 13.78 -2.37 9.76
N CYS A 277 13.56 -2.14 8.46
CA CYS A 277 12.30 -2.54 7.83
C CYS A 277 12.13 -4.07 7.81
N ILE A 278 13.19 -4.81 7.47
CA ILE A 278 13.17 -6.28 7.43
C ILE A 278 12.91 -6.87 8.82
N SER A 279 13.46 -6.27 9.88
CA SER A 279 13.28 -6.75 11.26
C SER A 279 11.82 -6.64 11.77
N TYR A 280 10.94 -5.96 11.04
CA TYR A 280 9.48 -6.00 11.26
C TYR A 280 8.93 -7.43 11.28
N GLU A 281 9.49 -8.33 10.49
CA GLU A 281 9.07 -9.74 10.41
C GLU A 281 9.23 -10.50 11.73
N ASP A 282 10.24 -10.11 12.52
CA ASP A 282 10.54 -10.70 13.82
C ASP A 282 10.03 -9.86 15.01
N ALA A 283 9.45 -8.68 14.74
CA ALA A 283 8.94 -7.80 15.77
C ALA A 283 7.72 -8.42 16.47
N SER A 284 7.63 -8.22 17.78
CA SER A 284 6.51 -8.67 18.59
C SER A 284 5.22 -7.90 18.26
N GLU A 285 4.07 -8.47 18.62
CA GLU A 285 2.78 -7.78 18.48
C GLU A 285 2.74 -6.45 19.26
N GLU A 286 3.44 -6.36 20.39
CA GLU A 286 3.55 -5.15 21.20
C GLU A 286 4.35 -4.06 20.45
N GLU A 287 5.43 -4.42 19.76
CA GLU A 287 6.24 -3.47 18.97
C GLU A 287 5.50 -2.99 17.71
N LYS A 288 4.65 -3.82 17.13
CA LYS A 288 3.80 -3.51 15.99
C LYS A 288 2.58 -2.66 16.35
N ASP A 289 2.19 -2.68 17.62
CA ASP A 289 0.97 -2.04 18.09
C ASP A 289 1.04 -0.52 17.99
N TYR A 290 0.24 0.05 17.12
CA TYR A 290 0.10 1.51 16.93
C TYR A 290 -1.06 2.11 17.74
N ALA A 291 -1.95 1.29 18.31
CA ALA A 291 -3.16 1.79 18.98
C ALA A 291 -2.88 2.67 20.20
N PRO A 292 -1.90 2.36 21.08
CA PRO A 292 -1.57 3.26 22.18
C PRO A 292 -1.08 4.63 21.70
N ALA A 293 -0.26 4.66 20.65
CA ALA A 293 0.20 5.92 20.06
C ALA A 293 -0.97 6.72 19.49
N PHE A 294 -1.92 6.07 18.80
CA PHE A 294 -3.10 6.72 18.22
C PHE A 294 -4.04 7.29 19.29
N ALA A 295 -4.22 6.58 20.41
CA ALA A 295 -5.04 7.07 21.53
C ALA A 295 -4.48 8.36 22.16
N GLU A 296 -3.21 8.63 21.97
CA GLU A 296 -2.52 9.81 22.50
C GLU A 296 -2.29 10.91 21.45
N PHE A 297 -2.71 10.74 20.20
CA PHE A 297 -2.53 11.76 19.18
C PHE A 297 -3.35 13.03 19.51
N PRO A 298 -2.70 14.20 19.62
CA PRO A 298 -3.39 15.40 20.03
C PRO A 298 -4.29 16.04 18.95
N LYS A 299 -4.07 15.67 17.68
CA LYS A 299 -4.68 16.31 16.52
C LYS A 299 -5.56 15.40 15.67
N ILE A 300 -5.49 14.10 15.90
CA ILE A 300 -6.25 13.11 15.13
C ILE A 300 -6.89 12.10 16.07
N SER A 301 -8.02 11.54 15.68
CA SER A 301 -8.79 10.60 16.49
C SER A 301 -9.45 9.53 15.60
N TRP A 302 -9.64 8.34 16.16
CA TRP A 302 -10.21 7.17 15.49
C TRP A 302 -11.36 6.60 16.32
N GLU A 303 -12.25 7.45 16.77
CA GLU A 303 -13.34 7.09 17.66
C GLU A 303 -14.43 6.27 16.94
N GLY A 304 -14.79 5.13 17.52
CA GLY A 304 -15.84 4.24 17.00
C GLY A 304 -15.44 3.45 15.75
N HIS A 305 -14.26 3.66 15.20
CA HIS A 305 -13.77 3.00 13.98
C HIS A 305 -12.78 1.88 14.28
N CYS A 306 -12.98 0.71 13.67
CA CYS A 306 -12.05 -0.41 13.85
C CYS A 306 -10.78 -0.21 13.04
N MET A 307 -9.65 -0.13 13.73
CA MET A 307 -8.31 0.02 13.15
C MET A 307 -7.63 -1.32 12.86
N TYR A 308 -8.32 -2.45 13.09
CA TYR A 308 -7.79 -3.81 12.92
C TYR A 308 -6.51 -4.10 13.71
N CYS A 309 -6.30 -3.40 14.82
CA CYS A 309 -5.11 -3.45 15.66
C CYS A 309 -5.05 -4.65 16.61
N SER A 310 -6.09 -5.51 16.64
CA SER A 310 -6.21 -6.73 17.45
C SER A 310 -6.17 -6.54 18.97
N HIS A 311 -6.27 -5.32 19.51
CA HIS A 311 -6.37 -5.08 20.96
C HIS A 311 -7.57 -5.77 21.64
N CYS A 312 -8.59 -6.07 20.87
CA CYS A 312 -9.74 -6.87 21.32
C CYS A 312 -9.39 -8.32 21.70
N ALA A 313 -8.22 -8.82 21.28
CA ALA A 313 -7.72 -10.14 21.64
C ALA A 313 -7.12 -10.17 23.07
N PRO A 314 -7.06 -11.37 23.73
CA PRO A 314 -7.67 -12.61 23.29
C PRO A 314 -9.18 -12.66 23.59
N CYS A 315 -9.95 -13.18 22.66
CA CYS A 315 -11.37 -13.48 22.91
C CYS A 315 -11.51 -14.79 23.72
N PRO A 316 -12.38 -14.87 24.74
CA PRO A 316 -12.64 -16.10 25.48
C PRO A 316 -13.14 -17.25 24.60
N LYS A 317 -13.77 -16.92 23.48
CA LYS A 317 -14.22 -17.86 22.45
C LYS A 317 -13.23 -17.98 21.27
N LYS A 318 -12.03 -17.44 21.40
CA LYS A 318 -10.98 -17.46 20.38
C LYS A 318 -11.36 -16.82 19.03
N ILE A 319 -12.44 -16.03 18.99
CA ILE A 319 -12.85 -15.32 17.77
C ILE A 319 -11.76 -14.30 17.43
N ASP A 320 -11.29 -14.31 16.18
CA ASP A 320 -10.50 -13.23 15.63
C ASP A 320 -11.41 -12.04 15.29
N VAL A 321 -11.63 -11.20 16.31
CA VAL A 321 -12.57 -10.08 16.26
C VAL A 321 -12.17 -9.06 15.18
N ALA A 322 -10.87 -8.84 14.97
CA ALA A 322 -10.37 -7.90 13.96
C ALA A 322 -10.69 -8.38 12.55
N SER A 323 -10.44 -9.66 12.25
CA SER A 323 -10.77 -10.27 10.96
C SER A 323 -12.28 -10.34 10.73
N VAL A 324 -13.05 -10.74 11.74
CA VAL A 324 -14.53 -10.73 11.65
C VAL A 324 -15.05 -9.33 11.34
N THR A 325 -14.55 -8.29 12.03
CA THR A 325 -14.97 -6.90 11.77
C THR A 325 -14.55 -6.44 10.37
N LYS A 326 -13.39 -6.86 9.89
CA LYS A 326 -12.93 -6.57 8.51
C LYS A 326 -13.89 -7.17 7.47
N PHE A 327 -14.26 -8.44 7.61
CA PHE A 327 -15.20 -9.08 6.68
C PHE A 327 -16.61 -8.49 6.80
N LEU A 328 -17.05 -8.12 8.00
CA LEU A 328 -18.31 -7.39 8.19
C LEU A 328 -18.30 -6.06 7.41
N ASN A 329 -17.25 -5.26 7.56
CA ASN A 329 -17.13 -3.98 6.86
C ASN A 329 -17.13 -4.17 5.34
N LEU A 330 -16.43 -5.19 4.82
CA LEU A 330 -16.46 -5.55 3.41
C LEU A 330 -17.86 -5.99 2.93
N ALA A 331 -18.63 -6.68 3.77
CA ALA A 331 -19.98 -7.15 3.43
C ALA A 331 -21.02 -6.01 3.45
N VAL A 332 -20.93 -5.08 4.41
CA VAL A 332 -21.91 -3.99 4.55
C VAL A 332 -21.68 -2.83 3.58
N SER A 333 -20.49 -2.73 2.99
CA SER A 333 -20.20 -1.72 1.95
C SER A 333 -20.79 -2.09 0.57
N GLN A 334 -21.54 -3.20 0.49
CA GLN A 334 -22.04 -3.76 -0.77
C GLN A 334 -23.53 -4.08 -0.66
N ASP A 335 -24.23 -4.08 -1.81
CA ASP A 335 -25.64 -4.48 -1.89
C ASP A 335 -25.85 -6.00 -1.63
N CYS A 336 -24.78 -6.79 -1.74
CA CYS A 336 -24.77 -8.22 -1.45
C CYS A 336 -23.41 -8.69 -0.93
N VAL A 337 -23.42 -9.74 -0.11
CA VAL A 337 -22.17 -10.37 0.34
C VAL A 337 -21.56 -11.16 -0.82
N LEU A 338 -20.39 -10.72 -1.30
CA LEU A 338 -19.68 -11.46 -2.35
C LEU A 338 -19.23 -12.84 -1.85
N GLU A 339 -19.24 -13.80 -2.79
CA GLU A 339 -18.85 -15.18 -2.49
C GLU A 339 -17.43 -15.28 -1.91
N THR A 340 -16.47 -14.52 -2.45
CA THR A 340 -15.09 -14.46 -1.96
C THR A 340 -14.98 -13.94 -0.52
N VAL A 341 -15.78 -12.95 -0.13
CA VAL A 341 -15.82 -12.44 1.25
C VAL A 341 -16.40 -13.50 2.18
N ARG A 342 -17.43 -14.21 1.72
CA ARG A 342 -18.06 -15.31 2.45
C ARG A 342 -17.09 -16.48 2.63
N GLU A 343 -16.40 -16.90 1.56
CA GLU A 343 -15.38 -17.96 1.62
C GLU A 343 -14.26 -17.63 2.60
N HIS A 344 -13.74 -16.41 2.57
CA HIS A 344 -12.69 -15.98 3.51
C HIS A 344 -13.19 -15.92 4.96
N TYR A 345 -14.45 -15.53 5.17
CA TYR A 345 -15.05 -15.57 6.50
C TYR A 345 -15.22 -17.01 6.98
N GLU A 346 -15.63 -17.93 6.10
CA GLU A 346 -15.90 -19.33 6.43
C GLU A 346 -14.66 -20.14 6.82
N VAL A 347 -13.47 -19.73 6.37
CA VAL A 347 -12.21 -20.38 6.76
C VAL A 347 -11.67 -19.93 8.12
N LEU A 348 -12.29 -18.95 8.77
CA LEU A 348 -11.95 -18.58 10.14
C LEU A 348 -12.23 -19.78 11.07
N GLU A 349 -11.34 -20.02 12.03
CA GLU A 349 -11.47 -21.11 13.00
C GLU A 349 -12.69 -20.95 13.92
N HIS A 350 -13.01 -19.67 14.27
CA HIS A 350 -14.14 -19.29 15.12
C HIS A 350 -14.93 -18.14 14.50
N HIS A 351 -16.25 -18.20 14.56
CA HIS A 351 -17.15 -17.30 13.91
C HIS A 351 -17.89 -16.35 14.88
N ALA A 352 -18.47 -15.29 14.33
CA ALA A 352 -19.19 -14.27 15.11
C ALA A 352 -20.35 -14.82 15.93
N GLY A 353 -21.05 -15.86 15.43
CA GLY A 353 -22.16 -16.51 16.13
C GLY A 353 -21.75 -17.23 17.43
N GLU A 354 -20.47 -17.50 17.63
CA GLU A 354 -19.95 -18.05 18.89
C GLU A 354 -19.79 -16.99 20.00
N CYS A 355 -20.03 -15.70 19.66
CA CYS A 355 -19.85 -14.59 20.60
C CYS A 355 -20.84 -14.67 21.76
N ILE A 356 -20.32 -14.73 22.97
CA ILE A 356 -21.12 -14.79 24.22
C ILE A 356 -21.45 -13.39 24.77
N GLN A 357 -21.19 -12.31 24.01
CA GLN A 357 -21.49 -10.93 24.38
C GLN A 357 -20.91 -10.50 25.74
N CYS A 358 -19.70 -10.95 26.07
CA CYS A 358 -19.09 -10.72 27.39
C CYS A 358 -18.48 -9.32 27.56
N GLY A 359 -18.36 -8.53 26.49
CA GLY A 359 -17.84 -7.16 26.52
C GLY A 359 -16.34 -7.00 26.71
N THR A 360 -15.58 -8.09 26.90
CA THR A 360 -14.14 -8.03 27.17
C THR A 360 -13.36 -7.36 26.03
N CYS A 361 -13.76 -7.59 24.77
CA CYS A 361 -13.15 -6.98 23.60
C CYS A 361 -13.43 -5.46 23.54
N GLU A 362 -14.64 -5.02 23.87
CA GLU A 362 -14.98 -3.59 23.91
C GLU A 362 -14.23 -2.84 25.01
N SER A 363 -14.11 -3.42 26.20
CA SER A 363 -13.37 -2.80 27.31
C SER A 363 -11.87 -2.65 27.03
N ARG A 364 -11.33 -3.39 26.07
CA ARG A 364 -9.92 -3.29 25.63
C ARG A 364 -9.75 -2.40 24.42
N CYS A 365 -10.84 -2.07 23.72
CA CYS A 365 -10.76 -1.30 22.48
C CYS A 365 -10.39 0.16 22.77
N PRO A 366 -9.21 0.65 22.34
CA PRO A 366 -8.80 2.03 22.58
C PRO A 366 -9.59 3.04 21.74
N PHE A 367 -10.38 2.56 20.76
CA PHE A 367 -11.16 3.37 19.85
C PHE A 367 -12.68 3.33 20.10
N GLY A 368 -13.12 2.70 21.17
CA GLY A 368 -14.55 2.68 21.54
C GLY A 368 -15.47 1.99 20.53
N VAL A 369 -14.96 1.00 19.78
CA VAL A 369 -15.76 0.28 18.78
C VAL A 369 -16.83 -0.58 19.45
N SER A 370 -18.07 -0.50 18.96
CA SER A 370 -19.18 -1.36 19.40
C SER A 370 -19.02 -2.79 18.87
N ILE A 371 -18.06 -3.52 19.42
CA ILE A 371 -17.64 -4.82 18.91
C ILE A 371 -18.73 -5.88 19.07
N MET A 372 -19.45 -5.90 20.19
CA MET A 372 -20.53 -6.86 20.41
C MET A 372 -21.63 -6.71 19.35
N GLU A 373 -21.97 -5.48 19.00
CA GLU A 373 -22.93 -5.21 17.92
C GLU A 373 -22.37 -5.65 16.57
N ASN A 374 -21.10 -5.42 16.30
CA ASN A 374 -20.43 -5.92 15.08
C ASN A 374 -20.47 -7.45 14.99
N MET A 375 -20.22 -8.16 16.10
CA MET A 375 -20.32 -9.62 16.12
C MET A 375 -21.75 -10.09 15.83
N ARG A 376 -22.76 -9.45 16.44
CA ARG A 376 -24.17 -9.77 16.16
C ARG A 376 -24.52 -9.57 14.67
N ARG A 377 -24.15 -8.42 14.10
CA ARG A 377 -24.36 -8.13 12.67
C ARG A 377 -23.62 -9.11 11.75
N ALA A 378 -22.39 -9.46 12.08
CA ALA A 378 -21.62 -10.43 11.31
C ALA A 378 -22.29 -11.82 11.32
N ALA A 379 -22.75 -12.27 12.48
CA ALA A 379 -23.49 -13.54 12.61
C ALA A 379 -24.78 -13.55 11.76
N GLU A 380 -25.52 -12.42 11.73
CA GLU A 380 -26.72 -12.29 10.89
C GLU A 380 -26.39 -12.32 9.39
N ILE A 381 -25.34 -11.63 8.97
CA ILE A 381 -24.96 -11.50 7.55
C ILE A 381 -24.35 -12.80 7.00
N PHE A 382 -23.48 -13.45 7.78
CA PHE A 382 -22.78 -14.65 7.34
C PHE A 382 -23.48 -15.96 7.75
N GLY A 383 -24.45 -15.89 8.65
CA GLY A 383 -25.22 -17.06 9.11
C GLY A 383 -24.45 -17.97 10.07
N LYS A 384 -23.38 -17.51 10.67
CA LYS A 384 -22.50 -18.28 11.56
C LYS A 384 -22.05 -17.49 12.77
#